data_973d4594a279e22b5c175984a70b4040
#
_entry.id   973d4594a279e22b5c175984a70b4040
#
_cell.length_a   1.000
_cell.length_b   1.000
_cell.length_c   1.000
_cell.angle_alpha   90.00
_cell.angle_beta   90.00
_cell.angle_gamma   90.00
#
_symmetry.space_group_name_H-M   'P 1'
#
loop_
_entity.id
_entity.type
_entity.pdbx_description
1 polymer ?
#
loop_
_entity_poly.entity_id
_entity_poly.type
_entity_poly.pdbx_seq_one_letter_code
_entity_poly.pdbx_strand_id
1 'polypeptide(L)'
;MTEEDGQLPGRSVLGWRVRLLLGVVVVLANVGGAVVVLALSAYVLPRDGVPDQVSLRTYNLGVLAIFLLVAVPLGLYWGRRRFTVGRRSKDPDRRARMIVLHGPARIVQMLALLWLAAVVLFGGLNLQYSGRLAFSVTATTAIGGITTCALCYLLVERILRRSAARVLSGYPPKRRRLVTGVMLRSVGFWALGTAVPMIGLILAGLVALIYGDSSPAQLAVTILAIGGTAVGAGLLTTIGAARAMSDPIVAVRRALARVQDGDLDVRVQVYDNTELGQLQAGFNTMVDGLRERERIRDLFGRHVGREVAEAAAAGSDEVRLGGEMRAVAVLFVDLSGSTAMAVRRPAEEVVGVLNRFFGLVVECVENTGGWINKFEGDAALAVFGAPTDLPDAPGTALGAARRLGERLAREMPEISAGVGVSAGDAVAGNIGDPRRFEYTVIGDPVNEAARLTELAKSVPGGVLAARQAVAAAGDSEARHWRAGEEVTLRGRDEPTGTASPVAPE
;
A
#
# COMPACT_ATOMS: atom_id res chain seq x y z
N MET A 1 15.81 -14.41 -23.53
CA MET A 1 15.86 -13.17 -24.33
C MET A 1 15.56 -12.06 -23.36
N THR A 2 16.61 -11.50 -22.78
CA THR A 2 16.61 -10.55 -21.67
C THR A 2 16.27 -9.16 -22.21
N GLU A 3 15.11 -8.61 -21.82
CA GLU A 3 14.82 -7.18 -22.00
C GLU A 3 15.70 -6.37 -21.06
N GLU A 4 16.73 -5.76 -21.64
CA GLU A 4 17.48 -4.68 -21.05
C GLU A 4 16.56 -3.48 -20.84
N ASP A 5 16.14 -3.28 -19.59
CA ASP A 5 15.47 -2.07 -19.14
C ASP A 5 16.45 -0.89 -19.28
N GLY A 6 16.32 -0.18 -20.39
CA GLY A 6 17.10 0.99 -20.74
C GLY A 6 16.91 2.12 -19.73
N GLN A 7 17.72 2.12 -18.67
CA GLN A 7 17.88 3.27 -17.78
C GLN A 7 18.50 4.44 -18.56
N LEU A 8 17.65 5.34 -19.07
CA LEU A 8 18.09 6.61 -19.63
C LEU A 8 18.77 7.45 -18.55
N PRO A 9 20.08 7.74 -18.66
CA PRO A 9 20.81 8.59 -17.73
C PRO A 9 20.39 10.05 -17.91
N GLY A 10 19.74 10.65 -16.91
CA GLY A 10 19.59 12.11 -16.87
C GLY A 10 18.18 12.68 -16.63
N ARG A 11 17.19 11.92 -16.26
CA ARG A 11 15.89 12.52 -15.87
C ARG A 11 16.07 13.33 -14.58
N SER A 12 16.02 14.65 -14.72
CA SER A 12 15.99 15.57 -13.58
C SER A 12 14.79 15.24 -12.69
N VAL A 13 15.03 15.08 -11.39
CA VAL A 13 14.04 14.77 -10.33
C VAL A 13 12.76 15.60 -10.43
N LEU A 14 12.89 16.83 -10.91
CA LEU A 14 11.79 17.75 -11.18
C LEU A 14 11.70 17.99 -12.68
N GLY A 15 10.57 17.67 -13.28
CA GLY A 15 10.28 18.00 -14.68
C GLY A 15 10.44 19.50 -14.95
N TRP A 16 10.78 19.88 -16.19
CA TRP A 16 10.97 21.28 -16.58
C TRP A 16 9.76 22.17 -16.27
N ARG A 17 8.53 21.62 -16.44
CA ARG A 17 7.27 22.31 -16.11
C ARG A 17 7.17 22.67 -14.63
N VAL A 18 7.54 21.76 -13.74
CA VAL A 18 7.52 22.02 -12.29
C VAL A 18 8.56 23.07 -11.91
N ARG A 19 9.75 23.03 -12.50
CA ARG A 19 10.80 24.04 -12.28
C ARG A 19 10.39 25.43 -12.79
N LEU A 20 9.74 25.49 -13.96
CA LEU A 20 9.22 26.73 -14.50
C LEU A 20 8.11 27.29 -13.59
N LEU A 21 7.15 26.44 -13.20
CA LEU A 21 6.06 26.83 -12.31
C LEU A 21 6.57 27.35 -10.97
N LEU A 22 7.55 26.67 -10.36
CA LEU A 22 8.21 27.13 -9.13
C LEU A 22 8.84 28.51 -9.32
N GLY A 23 9.58 28.72 -10.40
CA GLY A 23 10.20 30.02 -10.70
C GLY A 23 9.16 31.14 -10.86
N VAL A 24 8.14 30.88 -11.69
CA VAL A 24 7.07 31.87 -11.94
C VAL A 24 6.31 32.19 -10.66
N VAL A 25 5.90 31.21 -9.88
CA VAL A 25 5.14 31.43 -8.64
C VAL A 25 5.96 32.20 -7.61
N VAL A 26 7.24 31.87 -7.45
CA VAL A 26 8.13 32.59 -6.52
C VAL A 26 8.33 34.04 -6.96
N VAL A 27 8.57 34.29 -8.24
CA VAL A 27 8.75 35.66 -8.78
C VAL A 27 7.46 36.45 -8.62
N LEU A 28 6.30 35.91 -9.02
CA LEU A 28 5.01 36.60 -8.92
C LEU A 28 4.65 36.94 -7.45
N ALA A 29 4.87 36.02 -6.53
CA ALA A 29 4.63 36.26 -5.11
C ALA A 29 5.51 37.38 -4.54
N ASN A 30 6.80 37.43 -4.93
CA ASN A 30 7.73 38.47 -4.46
C ASN A 30 7.47 39.82 -5.11
N VAL A 31 7.16 39.87 -6.41
CA VAL A 31 6.75 41.10 -7.08
C VAL A 31 5.44 41.62 -6.49
N GLY A 32 4.44 40.73 -6.30
CA GLY A 32 3.19 41.12 -5.64
C GLY A 32 3.40 41.65 -4.22
N GLY A 33 4.24 40.99 -3.42
CA GLY A 33 4.62 41.44 -2.09
C GLY A 33 5.29 42.86 -2.11
N ALA A 34 6.21 43.08 -3.05
CA ALA A 34 6.87 44.36 -3.24
C ALA A 34 5.87 45.49 -3.63
N VAL A 35 4.92 45.18 -4.52
CA VAL A 35 3.86 46.11 -4.92
C VAL A 35 2.95 46.43 -3.74
N VAL A 36 2.58 45.49 -2.90
CA VAL A 36 1.77 45.69 -1.69
C VAL A 36 2.53 46.57 -0.70
N VAL A 37 3.81 46.29 -0.43
CA VAL A 37 4.66 47.10 0.45
C VAL A 37 4.77 48.52 -0.08
N LEU A 38 4.97 48.72 -1.38
CA LEU A 38 5.02 50.00 -2.02
C LEU A 38 3.69 50.77 -1.88
N ALA A 39 2.57 50.10 -2.15
CA ALA A 39 1.24 50.70 -2.03
C ALA A 39 0.96 51.13 -0.58
N LEU A 40 1.24 50.28 0.41
CA LEU A 40 1.11 50.61 1.83
C LEU A 40 2.03 51.78 2.21
N SER A 41 3.28 51.77 1.78
CA SER A 41 4.22 52.90 2.02
C SER A 41 3.77 54.18 1.33
N ALA A 42 3.15 54.07 0.14
CA ALA A 42 2.73 55.22 -0.65
C ALA A 42 1.42 55.87 -0.22
N TYR A 43 0.46 55.08 0.30
CA TYR A 43 -0.90 55.58 0.53
C TYR A 43 -1.33 55.53 2.01
N VAL A 44 -0.69 54.72 2.83
CA VAL A 44 -1.14 54.42 4.19
C VAL A 44 -0.26 55.08 5.26
N LEU A 45 1.04 55.24 4.99
CA LEU A 45 1.96 55.81 5.98
C LEU A 45 1.88 57.35 6.03
N PRO A 46 1.91 57.97 7.25
CA PRO A 46 1.94 59.42 7.41
C PRO A 46 3.19 60.03 6.78
N ARG A 47 3.02 61.16 6.08
CA ARG A 47 4.07 61.81 5.30
C ARG A 47 4.45 63.18 5.79
N ASP A 48 3.94 63.55 6.96
CA ASP A 48 4.14 64.88 7.50
C ASP A 48 5.62 65.13 7.82
N GLY A 49 6.13 66.28 7.39
CA GLY A 49 7.52 66.71 7.63
C GLY A 49 8.53 66.46 6.50
N VAL A 50 8.11 65.95 5.30
CA VAL A 50 9.00 65.82 4.13
C VAL A 50 8.68 66.92 3.11
N PRO A 51 9.59 67.83 2.80
CA PRO A 51 9.33 68.99 1.94
C PRO A 51 9.01 68.67 0.48
N ASP A 52 9.55 67.55 -0.07
CA ASP A 52 9.34 67.14 -1.46
C ASP A 52 8.93 65.65 -1.58
N GLN A 53 7.63 65.44 -1.44
CA GLN A 53 7.03 64.08 -1.49
C GLN A 53 7.09 63.43 -2.89
N VAL A 54 7.10 64.21 -3.96
CA VAL A 54 7.13 63.71 -5.33
C VAL A 54 8.53 63.18 -5.65
N SER A 55 9.55 63.92 -5.30
CA SER A 55 10.97 63.51 -5.48
C SER A 55 11.29 62.27 -4.67
N LEU A 56 10.85 62.19 -3.41
CA LEU A 56 11.04 61.03 -2.54
C LEU A 56 10.39 59.75 -3.13
N ARG A 57 9.17 59.87 -3.66
CA ARG A 57 8.49 58.75 -4.31
C ARG A 57 9.24 58.25 -5.53
N THR A 58 9.66 59.17 -6.41
CA THR A 58 10.39 58.87 -7.62
C THR A 58 11.72 58.19 -7.29
N TYR A 59 12.41 58.68 -6.26
CA TYR A 59 13.64 58.11 -5.76
C TYR A 59 13.43 56.67 -5.23
N ASN A 60 12.48 56.44 -4.33
CA ASN A 60 12.20 55.10 -3.80
C ASN A 60 11.74 54.15 -4.90
N LEU A 61 10.97 54.59 -5.90
CA LEU A 61 10.59 53.79 -7.06
C LEU A 61 11.80 53.42 -7.91
N GLY A 62 12.71 54.36 -8.14
CA GLY A 62 13.96 54.11 -8.87
C GLY A 62 14.84 53.07 -8.17
N VAL A 63 15.01 53.25 -6.84
CA VAL A 63 15.77 52.27 -6.04
C VAL A 63 15.09 50.91 -6.05
N LEU A 64 13.75 50.82 -5.95
CA LEU A 64 13.02 49.58 -6.05
C LEU A 64 13.22 48.89 -7.39
N ALA A 65 13.16 49.63 -8.49
CA ALA A 65 13.39 49.11 -9.83
C ALA A 65 14.80 48.50 -9.97
N ILE A 66 15.83 49.23 -9.48
CA ILE A 66 17.22 48.75 -9.48
C ILE A 66 17.35 47.50 -8.58
N PHE A 67 16.76 47.56 -7.36
CA PHE A 67 16.79 46.42 -6.45
C PHE A 67 16.15 45.17 -7.08
N LEU A 68 14.99 45.28 -7.71
CA LEU A 68 14.33 44.18 -8.39
C LEU A 68 15.13 43.66 -9.59
N LEU A 69 15.76 44.56 -10.37
CA LEU A 69 16.62 44.19 -11.50
C LEU A 69 17.82 43.33 -11.06
N VAL A 70 18.32 43.51 -9.85
CA VAL A 70 19.42 42.71 -9.27
C VAL A 70 18.89 41.49 -8.52
N ALA A 71 17.89 41.69 -7.65
CA ALA A 71 17.40 40.65 -6.74
C ALA A 71 16.72 39.50 -7.48
N VAL A 72 15.97 39.74 -8.57
CA VAL A 72 15.26 38.70 -9.32
C VAL A 72 16.26 37.76 -10.05
N PRO A 73 17.22 38.26 -10.84
CA PRO A 73 18.23 37.38 -11.45
C PRO A 73 19.09 36.64 -10.43
N LEU A 74 19.50 37.32 -9.35
CA LEU A 74 20.27 36.70 -8.26
C LEU A 74 19.48 35.58 -7.58
N GLY A 75 18.21 35.81 -7.29
CA GLY A 75 17.30 34.81 -6.72
C GLY A 75 17.10 33.60 -7.64
N LEU A 76 16.90 33.84 -8.93
CA LEU A 76 16.79 32.78 -9.93
C LEU A 76 18.09 31.96 -10.08
N TYR A 77 19.25 32.66 -10.09
CA TYR A 77 20.56 32.02 -10.15
C TYR A 77 20.84 31.15 -8.91
N TRP A 78 20.62 31.71 -7.71
CA TRP A 78 20.77 30.96 -6.45
C TRP A 78 19.79 29.81 -6.32
N GLY A 79 18.53 30.01 -6.73
CA GLY A 79 17.52 28.98 -6.80
C GLY A 79 17.97 27.81 -7.67
N ARG A 80 18.41 28.10 -8.92
CA ARG A 80 18.97 27.09 -9.84
C ARG A 80 20.16 26.36 -9.23
N ARG A 81 21.12 27.08 -8.66
CA ARG A 81 22.35 26.49 -8.09
C ARG A 81 22.04 25.59 -6.89
N ARG A 82 21.12 25.96 -6.01
CA ARG A 82 20.75 25.15 -4.84
C ARG A 82 19.95 23.89 -5.19
N PHE A 83 19.18 23.92 -6.26
CA PHE A 83 18.56 22.69 -6.82
C PHE A 83 19.56 21.79 -7.53
N THR A 84 20.71 22.32 -7.97
CA THR A 84 21.76 21.53 -8.64
C THR A 84 22.84 21.01 -7.70
N VAL A 85 23.00 21.55 -6.50
CA VAL A 85 24.06 21.18 -5.50
C VAL A 85 23.99 19.73 -5.03
N GLY A 86 22.92 18.99 -5.36
CA GLY A 86 22.89 17.53 -5.20
C GLY A 86 23.78 16.74 -6.15
N ARG A 87 24.51 17.33 -7.09
CA ARG A 87 25.33 16.63 -8.11
C ARG A 87 26.46 15.76 -7.56
N ARG A 88 26.89 15.96 -6.30
CA ARG A 88 27.99 15.18 -5.67
C ARG A 88 27.55 13.88 -4.99
N SER A 89 26.27 13.61 -4.82
CA SER A 89 25.81 12.32 -4.29
C SER A 89 25.82 11.29 -5.43
N LYS A 90 26.46 10.15 -5.21
CA LYS A 90 26.48 9.01 -6.15
C LYS A 90 25.11 8.32 -6.24
N ASP A 91 24.21 8.56 -5.27
CA ASP A 91 22.86 7.99 -5.21
C ASP A 91 21.81 9.02 -5.70
N PRO A 92 21.19 8.80 -6.90
CA PRO A 92 20.19 9.70 -7.46
C PRO A 92 18.92 9.81 -6.61
N ASP A 93 18.53 8.74 -5.93
CA ASP A 93 17.32 8.70 -5.10
C ASP A 93 17.49 9.50 -3.81
N ARG A 94 18.67 9.42 -3.19
CA ARG A 94 19.00 10.26 -2.05
C ARG A 94 18.99 11.74 -2.41
N ARG A 95 19.46 12.07 -3.62
CA ARG A 95 19.43 13.44 -4.15
C ARG A 95 18.00 13.93 -4.33
N ALA A 96 17.14 13.11 -4.94
CA ALA A 96 15.74 13.41 -5.15
C ALA A 96 15.03 13.72 -3.83
N ARG A 97 15.24 12.89 -2.82
CA ARG A 97 14.68 13.07 -1.47
C ARG A 97 15.15 14.38 -0.81
N MET A 98 16.44 14.70 -0.90
CA MET A 98 16.98 15.94 -0.31
C MET A 98 16.42 17.20 -0.98
N ILE A 99 16.20 17.18 -2.29
CA ILE A 99 15.62 18.30 -3.04
C ILE A 99 14.16 18.51 -2.62
N VAL A 100 13.38 17.45 -2.55
CA VAL A 100 11.95 17.55 -2.25
C VAL A 100 11.69 17.90 -0.79
N LEU A 101 12.43 17.31 0.17
CA LEU A 101 12.22 17.54 1.60
C LEU A 101 12.75 18.90 2.09
N HIS A 102 13.89 19.38 1.54
CA HIS A 102 14.51 20.62 2.01
C HIS A 102 14.37 21.78 1.02
N GLY A 103 13.80 21.53 -0.17
CA GLY A 103 13.62 22.54 -1.21
C GLY A 103 12.85 23.78 -0.73
N PRO A 104 11.65 23.63 -0.15
CA PRO A 104 10.87 24.74 0.33
C PRO A 104 11.63 25.61 1.34
N ALA A 105 12.23 25.01 2.36
CA ALA A 105 12.99 25.72 3.38
C ALA A 105 14.19 26.49 2.81
N ARG A 106 14.89 25.91 1.83
CA ARG A 106 16.04 26.56 1.19
C ARG A 106 15.66 27.77 0.33
N ILE A 107 14.50 27.69 -0.35
CA ILE A 107 13.97 28.82 -1.11
C ILE A 107 13.63 29.97 -0.16
N VAL A 108 12.92 29.66 0.92
CA VAL A 108 12.54 30.65 1.91
C VAL A 108 13.74 31.30 2.59
N GLN A 109 14.77 30.53 2.96
CA GLN A 109 16.02 31.08 3.49
C GLN A 109 16.67 32.08 2.53
N MET A 110 16.67 31.77 1.24
CA MET A 110 17.19 32.69 0.21
C MET A 110 16.35 33.96 0.10
N LEU A 111 15.01 33.83 0.08
CA LEU A 111 14.10 34.95 0.01
C LEU A 111 14.18 35.83 1.26
N ALA A 112 14.31 35.22 2.44
CA ALA A 112 14.48 35.93 3.70
C ALA A 112 15.75 36.82 3.70
N LEU A 113 16.84 36.32 3.11
CA LEU A 113 18.06 37.13 2.93
C LEU A 113 17.86 38.33 1.98
N LEU A 114 17.12 38.13 0.88
CA LEU A 114 16.80 39.23 -0.06
C LEU A 114 15.87 40.27 0.57
N TRP A 115 14.85 39.81 1.30
CA TRP A 115 13.96 40.72 2.04
C TRP A 115 14.68 41.44 3.17
N LEU A 116 15.59 40.79 3.90
CA LEU A 116 16.44 41.46 4.90
C LEU A 116 17.31 42.54 4.25
N ALA A 117 17.89 42.25 3.10
CA ALA A 117 18.65 43.25 2.34
C ALA A 117 17.75 44.43 1.94
N ALA A 118 16.49 44.20 1.53
CA ALA A 118 15.53 45.25 1.24
C ALA A 118 15.19 46.09 2.49
N VAL A 119 14.96 45.44 3.63
CA VAL A 119 14.70 46.12 4.93
C VAL A 119 15.84 47.06 5.30
N VAL A 120 17.07 46.58 5.22
CA VAL A 120 18.28 47.39 5.55
C VAL A 120 18.46 48.52 4.53
N LEU A 121 18.31 48.23 3.22
CA LEU A 121 18.47 49.22 2.17
C LEU A 121 17.42 50.34 2.28
N PHE A 122 16.15 50.01 2.27
CA PHE A 122 15.08 51.02 2.29
C PHE A 122 14.97 51.73 3.65
N GLY A 123 15.22 51.03 4.78
CA GLY A 123 15.31 51.65 6.10
C GLY A 123 16.46 52.67 6.17
N GLY A 124 17.65 52.27 5.72
CA GLY A 124 18.83 53.14 5.71
C GLY A 124 18.67 54.36 4.80
N LEU A 125 18.15 54.16 3.57
CA LEU A 125 17.93 55.29 2.64
C LEU A 125 16.89 56.29 3.14
N ASN A 126 15.84 55.85 3.81
CA ASN A 126 14.82 56.75 4.32
C ASN A 126 15.20 57.42 5.66
N LEU A 127 16.26 56.92 6.34
CA LEU A 127 16.76 57.50 7.59
C LEU A 127 17.32 58.93 7.39
N GLN A 128 17.88 59.22 6.23
CA GLN A 128 18.40 60.54 5.88
C GLN A 128 17.28 61.62 5.72
N TYR A 129 16.04 61.20 5.52
CA TYR A 129 14.90 62.11 5.40
C TYR A 129 14.18 62.29 6.75
N SER A 130 13.85 61.21 7.42
CA SER A 130 13.20 61.24 8.73
C SER A 130 13.31 59.88 9.43
N GLY A 131 13.64 59.85 10.72
CA GLY A 131 13.65 58.64 11.55
C GLY A 131 12.28 57.94 11.59
N ARG A 132 11.19 58.71 11.58
CA ARG A 132 9.80 58.24 11.54
C ARG A 132 9.49 57.53 10.22
N LEU A 133 9.86 58.12 9.10
CA LEU A 133 9.70 57.54 7.77
C LEU A 133 10.51 56.27 7.64
N ALA A 134 11.77 56.29 8.07
CA ALA A 134 12.64 55.10 8.08
C ALA A 134 12.06 53.97 8.90
N PHE A 135 11.54 54.20 10.09
CA PHE A 135 10.88 53.20 10.93
C PHE A 135 9.65 52.60 10.24
N SER A 136 8.77 53.44 9.69
CA SER A 136 7.56 53.01 9.00
C SER A 136 7.85 52.21 7.77
N VAL A 137 8.81 52.61 6.94
CA VAL A 137 9.23 51.86 5.73
C VAL A 137 9.90 50.52 6.10
N THR A 138 10.76 50.54 7.12
CA THR A 138 11.44 49.35 7.65
C THR A 138 10.42 48.33 8.16
N ALA A 139 9.49 48.75 9.02
CA ALA A 139 8.45 47.88 9.58
C ALA A 139 7.55 47.29 8.49
N THR A 140 7.08 48.13 7.54
CA THR A 140 6.22 47.67 6.43
C THR A 140 6.95 46.69 5.51
N THR A 141 8.22 46.97 5.19
CA THR A 141 9.05 46.07 4.36
C THR A 141 9.33 44.76 5.08
N ALA A 142 9.60 44.77 6.38
CA ALA A 142 9.81 43.57 7.18
C ALA A 142 8.56 42.71 7.26
N ILE A 143 7.40 43.29 7.56
CA ILE A 143 6.11 42.57 7.61
C ILE A 143 5.77 42.00 6.23
N GLY A 144 5.90 42.78 5.16
CA GLY A 144 5.68 42.33 3.79
C GLY A 144 6.62 41.19 3.39
N GLY A 145 7.89 41.29 3.77
CA GLY A 145 8.89 40.25 3.55
C GLY A 145 8.57 38.94 4.25
N ILE A 146 8.21 38.99 5.54
CA ILE A 146 7.79 37.80 6.32
C ILE A 146 6.57 37.15 5.68
N THR A 147 5.54 37.96 5.34
CA THR A 147 4.31 37.44 4.70
C THR A 147 4.61 36.81 3.35
N THR A 148 5.43 37.42 2.51
CA THR A 148 5.80 36.95 1.20
C THR A 148 6.64 35.65 1.28
N CYS A 149 7.61 35.60 2.18
CA CYS A 149 8.43 34.40 2.41
C CYS A 149 7.58 33.20 2.81
N ALA A 150 6.64 33.42 3.67
CA ALA A 150 5.79 32.36 4.17
C ALA A 150 4.74 31.92 3.13
N LEU A 151 4.15 32.85 2.36
CA LEU A 151 3.30 32.51 1.23
C LEU A 151 4.09 31.68 0.18
N CYS A 152 5.32 32.07 -0.13
CA CYS A 152 6.20 31.30 -1.00
C CYS A 152 6.47 29.91 -0.45
N TYR A 153 6.70 29.74 0.85
CA TYR A 153 6.87 28.43 1.48
C TYR A 153 5.68 27.51 1.18
N LEU A 154 4.48 27.99 1.45
CA LEU A 154 3.24 27.23 1.26
C LEU A 154 3.00 26.87 -0.20
N LEU A 155 3.22 27.80 -1.12
CA LEU A 155 3.03 27.56 -2.55
C LEU A 155 4.07 26.57 -3.09
N VAL A 156 5.32 26.71 -2.71
CA VAL A 156 6.40 25.80 -3.12
C VAL A 156 6.17 24.39 -2.55
N GLU A 157 5.79 24.27 -1.29
CA GLU A 157 5.45 23.00 -0.66
C GLU A 157 4.30 22.31 -1.43
N ARG A 158 3.24 23.06 -1.76
CA ARG A 158 2.09 22.55 -2.51
C ARG A 158 2.47 22.05 -3.90
N ILE A 159 3.31 22.79 -4.62
CA ILE A 159 3.79 22.41 -5.96
C ILE A 159 4.64 21.15 -5.89
N LEU A 160 5.53 21.05 -4.89
CA LEU A 160 6.43 19.90 -4.72
C LEU A 160 5.72 18.65 -4.19
N ARG A 161 4.52 18.77 -3.61
CA ARG A 161 3.77 17.66 -2.98
C ARG A 161 3.63 16.44 -3.89
N ARG A 162 3.26 16.64 -5.18
CA ARG A 162 3.13 15.55 -6.15
C ARG A 162 4.47 14.89 -6.50
N SER A 163 5.55 15.64 -6.50
CA SER A 163 6.91 15.13 -6.75
C SER A 163 7.44 14.40 -5.51
N ALA A 164 7.09 14.88 -4.32
CA ALA A 164 7.39 14.22 -3.05
C ALA A 164 6.77 12.83 -2.97
N ALA A 165 5.49 12.70 -3.30
CA ALA A 165 4.77 11.44 -3.30
C ALA A 165 5.47 10.37 -4.16
N ARG A 166 5.91 10.74 -5.37
CA ARG A 166 6.62 9.81 -6.28
C ARG A 166 8.00 9.39 -5.79
N VAL A 167 8.71 10.29 -5.13
CA VAL A 167 10.07 10.03 -4.62
C VAL A 167 10.06 9.27 -3.29
N LEU A 168 9.00 9.42 -2.50
CA LEU A 168 8.87 8.79 -1.19
C LEU A 168 8.13 7.44 -1.23
N SER A 169 7.44 7.12 -2.33
CA SER A 169 6.64 5.89 -2.46
C SER A 169 7.44 4.58 -2.36
N GLY A 170 8.76 4.61 -2.52
CA GLY A 170 9.62 3.42 -2.42
C GLY A 170 10.40 3.29 -1.11
N TYR A 171 10.24 4.22 -0.14
CA TYR A 171 11.05 4.21 1.07
C TYR A 171 10.21 4.52 2.30
N PRO A 172 10.20 3.64 3.32
CA PRO A 172 9.58 3.96 4.59
C PRO A 172 10.31 5.16 5.21
N PRO A 173 9.59 6.15 5.74
CA PRO A 173 10.20 7.29 6.40
C PRO A 173 11.00 6.79 7.61
N LYS A 174 12.32 6.96 7.58
CA LYS A 174 13.13 6.69 8.77
C LYS A 174 12.62 7.56 9.91
N ARG A 175 12.44 6.98 11.10
CA ARG A 175 12.13 7.67 12.37
C ARG A 175 13.19 8.73 12.69
N ARG A 176 13.28 9.80 11.91
CA ARG A 176 14.10 10.97 12.23
C ARG A 176 13.19 12.05 12.82
N ARG A 177 13.73 12.79 13.81
CA ARG A 177 13.09 13.91 14.49
C ARG A 177 12.29 14.75 13.50
N LEU A 178 11.03 14.97 13.82
CA LEU A 178 10.07 15.83 13.14
C LEU A 178 10.72 17.19 12.86
N VAL A 179 10.98 17.48 11.59
CA VAL A 179 11.56 18.78 11.20
C VAL A 179 10.52 19.88 11.34
N THR A 180 9.24 19.55 11.15
CA THR A 180 8.09 20.43 11.36
C THR A 180 6.84 19.59 11.60
N GLY A 181 6.38 19.52 12.83
CA GLY A 181 5.12 18.84 13.17
C GLY A 181 3.90 19.60 12.62
N VAL A 182 2.76 18.91 12.57
CA VAL A 182 1.47 19.50 12.19
C VAL A 182 1.17 20.74 13.03
N MET A 183 1.51 20.73 14.32
CA MET A 183 1.34 21.86 15.23
C MET A 183 2.10 23.11 14.78
N LEU A 184 3.40 22.98 14.47
CA LEU A 184 4.21 24.14 14.06
C LEU A 184 3.74 24.71 12.72
N ARG A 185 3.27 23.85 11.81
CA ARG A 185 2.68 24.29 10.55
C ARG A 185 1.36 25.04 10.76
N SER A 186 0.52 24.59 11.69
CA SER A 186 -0.74 25.27 12.06
C SER A 186 -0.49 26.63 12.68
N VAL A 187 0.49 26.72 13.59
CA VAL A 187 0.93 27.99 14.17
C VAL A 187 1.47 28.93 13.09
N GLY A 188 2.22 28.39 12.11
CA GLY A 188 2.70 29.16 10.96
C GLY A 188 1.56 29.73 10.10
N PHE A 189 0.53 28.94 9.79
CA PHE A 189 -0.66 29.41 9.07
C PHE A 189 -1.41 30.49 9.85
N TRP A 190 -1.60 30.31 11.16
CA TRP A 190 -2.21 31.31 12.03
C TRP A 190 -1.37 32.60 12.09
N ALA A 191 -0.07 32.48 12.27
CA ALA A 191 0.82 33.63 12.31
C ALA A 191 0.73 34.47 11.04
N LEU A 192 0.71 33.80 9.86
CA LEU A 192 0.61 34.47 8.58
C LEU A 192 -0.74 35.13 8.31
N GLY A 193 -1.82 34.41 8.60
CA GLY A 193 -3.16 34.85 8.30
C GLY A 193 -3.68 35.89 9.31
N THR A 194 -3.17 35.84 10.53
CA THR A 194 -3.74 36.65 11.65
C THR A 194 -2.69 37.47 12.39
N ALA A 195 -1.62 36.84 12.90
CA ALA A 195 -0.69 37.54 13.78
C ALA A 195 0.06 38.69 13.07
N VAL A 196 0.56 38.43 11.86
CA VAL A 196 1.32 39.43 11.09
C VAL A 196 0.47 40.63 10.71
N PRO A 197 -0.73 40.54 10.13
CA PRO A 197 -1.60 41.69 9.90
C PRO A 197 -2.03 42.41 11.20
N MET A 198 -2.29 41.64 12.26
CA MET A 198 -2.69 42.20 13.55
C MET A 198 -1.56 43.03 14.18
N ILE A 199 -0.31 42.55 14.09
CA ILE A 199 0.88 43.33 14.49
C ILE A 199 0.96 44.59 13.65
N GLY A 200 0.69 44.55 12.36
CA GLY A 200 0.64 45.70 11.49
C GLY A 200 -0.41 46.73 11.95
N LEU A 201 -1.61 46.29 12.31
CA LEU A 201 -2.67 47.14 12.87
C LEU A 201 -2.28 47.77 14.20
N ILE A 202 -1.72 47.00 15.11
CA ILE A 202 -1.24 47.50 16.44
C ILE A 202 -0.16 48.56 16.24
N LEU A 203 0.82 48.31 15.36
CA LEU A 203 1.86 49.27 15.06
C LEU A 203 1.30 50.56 14.44
N ALA A 204 0.35 50.45 13.51
CA ALA A 204 -0.31 51.62 12.91
C ALA A 204 -1.06 52.44 13.96
N GLY A 205 -1.81 51.78 14.86
CA GLY A 205 -2.49 52.43 15.97
C GLY A 205 -1.52 53.09 16.96
N LEU A 206 -0.42 52.38 17.31
CA LEU A 206 0.61 52.91 18.22
C LEU A 206 1.30 54.15 17.63
N VAL A 207 1.66 54.13 16.34
CA VAL A 207 2.24 55.28 15.64
C VAL A 207 1.27 56.46 15.61
N ALA A 208 -0.02 56.24 15.34
CA ALA A 208 -1.04 57.30 15.37
C ALA A 208 -1.20 57.90 16.77
N LEU A 209 -1.14 57.07 17.82
CA LEU A 209 -1.25 57.54 19.21
C LEU A 209 -0.05 58.36 19.68
N ILE A 210 1.17 57.91 19.35
CA ILE A 210 2.43 58.57 19.82
C ILE A 210 2.65 59.88 19.10
N TYR A 211 2.34 59.96 17.82
CA TYR A 211 2.68 61.14 17.01
C TYR A 211 1.51 62.10 16.79
N GLY A 212 0.25 61.67 16.97
CA GLY A 212 -0.93 62.55 16.97
C GLY A 212 -1.32 63.18 15.60
N ASP A 213 -0.50 63.00 14.55
CA ASP A 213 -0.61 63.78 13.30
C ASP A 213 -1.41 63.01 12.20
N SER A 214 -2.01 61.87 12.52
CA SER A 214 -2.78 61.06 11.54
C SER A 214 -4.20 61.59 11.43
N SER A 215 -4.68 61.90 10.21
CA SER A 215 -6.08 62.22 10.02
C SER A 215 -6.97 61.00 10.29
N PRO A 216 -8.20 61.20 10.81
CA PRO A 216 -9.15 60.09 11.02
C PRO A 216 -9.41 59.27 9.74
N ALA A 217 -9.42 59.93 8.58
CA ALA A 217 -9.61 59.27 7.29
C ALA A 217 -8.42 58.37 6.93
N GLN A 218 -7.18 58.78 7.16
CA GLN A 218 -5.98 57.99 6.93
C GLN A 218 -5.95 56.76 7.84
N LEU A 219 -6.30 56.92 9.10
CA LEU A 219 -6.37 55.83 10.06
C LEU A 219 -7.45 54.81 9.66
N ALA A 220 -8.63 55.31 9.26
CA ALA A 220 -9.72 54.46 8.76
C ALA A 220 -9.31 53.65 7.51
N VAL A 221 -8.67 54.28 6.51
CA VAL A 221 -8.16 53.58 5.30
C VAL A 221 -7.11 52.52 5.67
N THR A 222 -6.22 52.84 6.62
CA THR A 222 -5.21 51.89 7.10
C THR A 222 -5.85 50.66 7.74
N ILE A 223 -6.83 50.88 8.63
CA ILE A 223 -7.57 49.81 9.31
C ILE A 223 -8.31 48.95 8.29
N LEU A 224 -9.01 49.56 7.34
CA LEU A 224 -9.75 48.84 6.29
C LEU A 224 -8.82 48.07 5.37
N ALA A 225 -7.70 48.64 4.95
CA ALA A 225 -6.73 47.98 4.08
C ALA A 225 -6.06 46.77 4.76
N ILE A 226 -5.50 46.97 5.97
CA ILE A 226 -4.83 45.90 6.71
C ILE A 226 -5.85 44.88 7.23
N GLY A 227 -6.99 45.34 7.76
CA GLY A 227 -8.06 44.47 8.24
C GLY A 227 -8.67 43.63 7.13
N GLY A 228 -8.96 44.25 5.97
CA GLY A 228 -9.48 43.53 4.78
C GLY A 228 -8.48 42.47 4.25
N THR A 229 -7.20 42.82 4.18
CA THR A 229 -6.15 41.87 3.79
C THR A 229 -5.99 40.75 4.83
N ALA A 230 -6.11 41.05 6.13
CA ALA A 230 -6.07 40.06 7.21
C ALA A 230 -7.22 39.04 7.11
N VAL A 231 -8.44 39.52 6.87
CA VAL A 231 -9.61 38.62 6.68
C VAL A 231 -9.43 37.74 5.47
N GLY A 232 -9.06 38.30 4.32
CA GLY A 232 -8.86 37.54 3.08
C GLY A 232 -7.70 36.52 3.17
N ALA A 233 -6.54 36.95 3.64
CA ALA A 233 -5.38 36.10 3.83
C ALA A 233 -5.64 35.05 4.94
N GLY A 234 -6.29 35.45 6.04
CA GLY A 234 -6.66 34.56 7.13
C GLY A 234 -7.60 33.46 6.67
N LEU A 235 -8.62 33.78 5.87
CA LEU A 235 -9.53 32.78 5.30
C LEU A 235 -8.79 31.79 4.38
N LEU A 236 -7.96 32.29 3.46
CA LEU A 236 -7.20 31.45 2.53
C LEU A 236 -6.21 30.53 3.26
N THR A 237 -5.49 31.05 4.26
CA THR A 237 -4.55 30.27 5.05
C THR A 237 -5.27 29.22 5.92
N THR A 238 -6.42 29.56 6.51
CA THR A 238 -7.25 28.64 7.29
C THR A 238 -7.79 27.49 6.42
N ILE A 239 -8.33 27.81 5.24
CA ILE A 239 -8.77 26.76 4.28
C ILE A 239 -7.58 25.89 3.84
N GLY A 240 -6.42 26.51 3.58
CA GLY A 240 -5.21 25.79 3.24
C GLY A 240 -4.75 24.84 4.35
N ALA A 241 -4.76 25.28 5.59
CA ALA A 241 -4.41 24.49 6.78
C ALA A 241 -5.40 23.34 6.99
N ALA A 242 -6.71 23.63 6.93
CA ALA A 242 -7.76 22.63 7.09
C ALA A 242 -7.64 21.50 6.05
N ARG A 243 -7.46 21.85 4.76
CA ARG A 243 -7.25 20.86 3.70
C ARG A 243 -5.96 20.07 3.87
N ALA A 244 -4.88 20.72 4.29
CA ALA A 244 -3.60 20.05 4.51
C ALA A 244 -3.66 18.97 5.60
N MET A 245 -4.57 19.13 6.59
CA MET A 245 -4.82 18.14 7.64
C MET A 245 -5.89 17.13 7.25
N SER A 246 -6.98 17.58 6.63
CA SER A 246 -8.12 16.72 6.30
C SER A 246 -7.81 15.72 5.18
N ASP A 247 -7.14 16.16 4.09
CA ASP A 247 -6.89 15.31 2.92
C ASP A 247 -6.16 14.00 3.25
N PRO A 248 -5.05 13.99 4.04
CA PRO A 248 -4.37 12.77 4.43
C PRO A 248 -5.24 11.82 5.27
N ILE A 249 -6.03 12.36 6.19
CA ILE A 249 -6.94 11.59 7.06
C ILE A 249 -8.03 10.93 6.22
N VAL A 250 -8.65 11.69 5.31
CA VAL A 250 -9.69 11.17 4.41
C VAL A 250 -9.14 10.10 3.48
N ALA A 251 -7.88 10.26 3.01
CA ALA A 251 -7.21 9.24 2.19
C ALA A 251 -7.02 7.93 2.95
N VAL A 252 -6.53 7.99 4.21
CA VAL A 252 -6.36 6.79 5.06
C VAL A 252 -7.71 6.15 5.37
N ARG A 253 -8.75 6.97 5.70
CA ARG A 253 -10.10 6.45 5.98
C ARG A 253 -10.68 5.69 4.80
N ARG A 254 -10.55 6.23 3.57
CA ARG A 254 -11.03 5.55 2.35
C ARG A 254 -10.26 4.26 2.09
N ALA A 255 -8.97 4.28 2.34
CA ALA A 255 -8.13 3.10 2.17
C ALA A 255 -8.46 2.01 3.21
N LEU A 256 -8.76 2.38 4.46
CA LEU A 256 -9.23 1.45 5.50
C LEU A 256 -10.55 0.78 5.10
N ALA A 257 -11.51 1.53 4.55
CA ALA A 257 -12.77 0.94 4.07
C ALA A 257 -12.52 -0.12 2.99
N ARG A 258 -11.62 0.14 2.02
CA ARG A 258 -11.25 -0.86 1.00
C ARG A 258 -10.62 -2.11 1.61
N VAL A 259 -9.74 -1.94 2.62
CA VAL A 259 -9.15 -3.10 3.34
C VAL A 259 -10.22 -3.92 4.06
N GLN A 260 -11.23 -3.26 4.65
CA GLN A 260 -12.37 -3.96 5.27
C GLN A 260 -13.18 -4.76 4.25
N ASP A 261 -13.30 -4.26 3.01
CA ASP A 261 -13.93 -4.95 1.89
C ASP A 261 -13.02 -6.05 1.26
N GLY A 262 -11.87 -6.35 1.87
CA GLY A 262 -10.93 -7.38 1.42
C GLY A 262 -9.92 -6.93 0.34
N ASP A 263 -9.95 -5.67 -0.09
CA ASP A 263 -8.98 -5.15 -1.05
C ASP A 263 -7.66 -4.78 -0.36
N LEU A 264 -6.73 -5.71 -0.38
CA LEU A 264 -5.38 -5.50 0.15
C LEU A 264 -4.43 -4.81 -0.86
N ASP A 265 -4.87 -4.52 -2.11
CA ASP A 265 -4.04 -3.82 -3.12
C ASP A 265 -4.09 -2.30 -3.01
N VAL A 266 -4.60 -1.81 -1.90
CA VAL A 266 -4.69 -0.39 -1.63
C VAL A 266 -3.38 0.15 -1.07
N ARG A 267 -2.96 1.33 -1.57
CA ARG A 267 -1.84 2.11 -1.00
C ARG A 267 -2.22 3.58 -0.86
N VAL A 268 -1.84 4.17 0.26
CA VAL A 268 -1.98 5.59 0.51
C VAL A 268 -0.67 6.30 0.17
N GLN A 269 -0.78 7.42 -0.56
CA GLN A 269 0.40 8.20 -0.92
C GLN A 269 0.95 8.96 0.31
N VAL A 270 2.24 8.82 0.58
CA VAL A 270 2.94 9.55 1.64
C VAL A 270 3.54 10.81 1.01
N TYR A 271 3.14 11.99 1.51
CA TYR A 271 3.55 13.28 0.93
C TYR A 271 4.64 13.99 1.70
N ASP A 272 4.73 13.78 2.99
CA ASP A 272 5.65 14.47 3.88
C ASP A 272 6.13 13.58 5.04
N ASN A 273 6.98 14.12 5.90
CA ASN A 273 7.52 13.44 7.09
C ASN A 273 6.85 13.92 8.39
N THR A 274 5.67 14.55 8.30
CA THR A 274 4.89 14.94 9.48
C THR A 274 4.24 13.71 10.12
N GLU A 275 3.54 13.92 11.24
CA GLU A 275 2.78 12.87 11.93
C GLU A 275 1.75 12.22 10.99
N LEU A 276 1.15 13.00 10.07
CA LEU A 276 0.19 12.49 9.10
C LEU A 276 0.88 11.64 8.02
N GLY A 277 2.07 12.04 7.55
CA GLY A 277 2.87 11.22 6.64
C GLY A 277 3.35 9.92 7.29
N GLN A 278 3.69 9.94 8.59
CA GLN A 278 4.02 8.74 9.35
C GLN A 278 2.80 7.81 9.53
N LEU A 279 1.61 8.37 9.77
CA LEU A 279 0.35 7.61 9.80
C LEU A 279 0.09 6.92 8.47
N GLN A 280 0.24 7.62 7.34
CA GLN A 280 0.09 7.05 6.00
C GLN A 280 1.09 5.91 5.73
N ALA A 281 2.36 6.10 6.14
CA ALA A 281 3.39 5.08 6.00
C ALA A 281 3.13 3.87 6.90
N GLY A 282 2.69 4.09 8.15
CA GLY A 282 2.29 3.03 9.07
C GLY A 282 1.12 2.20 8.53
N PHE A 283 0.12 2.87 7.94
CA PHE A 283 -0.99 2.19 7.26
C PHE A 283 -0.49 1.29 6.12
N ASN A 284 0.39 1.79 5.24
CA ASN A 284 0.94 0.98 4.15
C ASN A 284 1.72 -0.24 4.67
N THR A 285 2.51 -0.06 5.74
CA THR A 285 3.24 -1.17 6.37
C THR A 285 2.29 -2.23 6.95
N MET A 286 1.20 -1.80 7.56
CA MET A 286 0.15 -2.72 8.07
C MET A 286 -0.49 -3.52 6.91
N VAL A 287 -0.84 -2.86 5.81
CA VAL A 287 -1.43 -3.53 4.64
C VAL A 287 -0.44 -4.52 4.00
N ASP A 288 0.85 -4.15 3.89
CA ASP A 288 1.88 -5.07 3.40
C ASP A 288 2.03 -6.31 4.31
N GLY A 289 1.90 -6.14 5.64
CA GLY A 289 1.87 -7.26 6.60
C GLY A 289 0.63 -8.15 6.46
N LEU A 290 -0.55 -7.55 6.19
CA LEU A 290 -1.77 -8.33 5.93
C LEU A 290 -1.68 -9.13 4.62
N ARG A 291 -1.13 -8.55 3.56
CA ARG A 291 -0.88 -9.26 2.29
C ARG A 291 0.04 -10.46 2.47
N GLU A 292 1.14 -10.27 3.20
CA GLU A 292 2.09 -11.35 3.45
C GLU A 292 1.44 -12.47 4.27
N ARG A 293 0.64 -12.11 5.29
CA ARG A 293 -0.12 -13.10 6.06
C ARG A 293 -1.11 -13.89 5.18
N GLU A 294 -1.84 -13.20 4.30
CA GLU A 294 -2.78 -13.87 3.39
C GLU A 294 -2.06 -14.76 2.38
N ARG A 295 -0.92 -14.30 1.85
CA ARG A 295 -0.08 -15.10 0.97
C ARG A 295 0.45 -16.37 1.66
N ILE A 296 0.91 -16.25 2.90
CA ILE A 296 1.37 -17.39 3.69
C ILE A 296 0.21 -18.36 3.93
N ARG A 297 -0.98 -17.84 4.23
CA ARG A 297 -2.19 -18.64 4.43
C ARG A 297 -2.59 -19.41 3.17
N ASP A 298 -2.57 -18.77 2.00
CA ASP A 298 -2.85 -19.41 0.71
C ASP A 298 -1.82 -20.51 0.39
N LEU A 299 -0.53 -20.22 0.56
CA LEU A 299 0.54 -21.21 0.38
C LEU A 299 0.40 -22.38 1.35
N PHE A 300 0.08 -22.11 2.62
CA PHE A 300 -0.14 -23.14 3.61
C PHE A 300 -1.35 -24.01 3.26
N GLY A 301 -2.47 -23.41 2.85
CA GLY A 301 -3.65 -24.13 2.38
C GLY A 301 -3.39 -25.06 1.19
N ARG A 302 -2.51 -24.64 0.26
CA ARG A 302 -2.09 -25.50 -0.87
C ARG A 302 -1.19 -26.67 -0.46
N HIS A 303 -0.48 -26.59 0.65
CA HIS A 303 0.40 -27.65 1.15
C HIS A 303 -0.31 -28.65 2.06
N VAL A 304 -1.26 -28.19 2.87
CA VAL A 304 -1.91 -28.98 3.92
C VAL A 304 -3.33 -29.42 3.54
N GLY A 305 -3.89 -28.81 2.50
CA GLY A 305 -5.31 -28.92 2.14
C GLY A 305 -6.10 -27.77 2.74
N ARG A 306 -7.01 -27.24 1.93
CA ARG A 306 -7.81 -26.05 2.28
C ARG A 306 -8.73 -26.32 3.47
N GLU A 307 -9.36 -27.47 3.51
CA GLU A 307 -10.28 -27.90 4.55
C GLU A 307 -9.60 -28.01 5.91
N VAL A 308 -8.36 -28.52 5.94
CA VAL A 308 -7.54 -28.62 7.16
C VAL A 308 -7.09 -27.22 7.62
N ALA A 309 -6.68 -26.36 6.69
CA ALA A 309 -6.27 -25.01 7.00
C ALA A 309 -7.45 -24.16 7.52
N GLU A 310 -8.65 -24.33 6.98
CA GLU A 310 -9.88 -23.67 7.45
C GLU A 310 -10.32 -24.20 8.81
N ALA A 311 -10.29 -25.52 9.03
CA ALA A 311 -10.59 -26.12 10.32
C ALA A 311 -9.61 -25.67 11.43
N ALA A 312 -8.32 -25.61 11.10
CA ALA A 312 -7.29 -25.11 12.03
C ALA A 312 -7.47 -23.61 12.34
N ALA A 313 -7.93 -22.81 11.38
CA ALA A 313 -8.19 -21.38 11.56
C ALA A 313 -9.48 -21.09 12.32
N ALA A 314 -10.48 -21.97 12.28
CA ALA A 314 -11.75 -21.84 12.98
C ALA A 314 -11.64 -22.29 14.45
N GLY A 315 -10.68 -23.16 14.79
CA GLY A 315 -10.40 -23.57 16.16
C GLY A 315 -9.77 -22.44 16.97
N SER A 316 -10.37 -22.09 18.09
CA SER A 316 -9.88 -21.04 19.01
C SER A 316 -8.77 -21.52 19.95
N ASP A 317 -8.50 -22.83 20.00
CA ASP A 317 -7.51 -23.45 20.89
C ASP A 317 -6.22 -23.86 20.14
N GLU A 318 -5.14 -23.99 20.91
CA GLU A 318 -3.90 -24.59 20.42
C GLU A 318 -4.18 -25.94 19.72
N VAL A 319 -3.68 -26.11 18.49
CA VAL A 319 -3.79 -27.38 17.77
C VAL A 319 -3.16 -28.46 18.60
N ARG A 320 -3.99 -29.37 19.13
CA ARG A 320 -3.55 -30.48 19.99
C ARG A 320 -3.33 -31.74 19.17
N LEU A 321 -2.31 -32.52 19.53
CA LEU A 321 -2.15 -33.87 19.02
C LEU A 321 -3.27 -34.78 19.54
N GLY A 322 -3.74 -35.68 18.68
CA GLY A 322 -4.81 -36.61 18.95
C GLY A 322 -5.80 -36.68 17.82
N GLY A 323 -6.79 -37.53 17.94
CA GLY A 323 -7.84 -37.71 16.96
C GLY A 323 -9.11 -38.23 17.59
N GLU A 324 -10.17 -38.23 16.81
CA GLU A 324 -11.49 -38.77 17.17
C GLU A 324 -11.91 -39.87 16.20
N MET A 325 -12.72 -40.78 16.67
CA MET A 325 -13.34 -41.79 15.81
C MET A 325 -14.37 -41.14 14.91
N ARG A 326 -14.21 -41.30 13.60
CA ARG A 326 -15.13 -40.81 12.58
C ARG A 326 -15.45 -41.91 11.55
N ALA A 327 -16.69 -41.92 11.11
CA ALA A 327 -17.08 -42.69 9.95
C ALA A 327 -16.58 -41.95 8.70
N VAL A 328 -15.64 -42.54 8.00
CA VAL A 328 -15.01 -41.97 6.79
C VAL A 328 -15.11 -42.91 5.61
N ALA A 329 -15.03 -42.35 4.42
CA ALA A 329 -14.69 -43.13 3.22
C ALA A 329 -13.32 -42.64 2.70
N VAL A 330 -12.55 -43.59 2.19
CA VAL A 330 -11.17 -43.36 1.74
C VAL A 330 -11.07 -43.83 0.29
N LEU A 331 -10.52 -43.00 -0.54
CA LEU A 331 -10.14 -43.29 -1.91
C LEU A 331 -8.62 -43.26 -2.05
N PHE A 332 -8.05 -44.35 -2.45
CA PHE A 332 -6.63 -44.41 -2.82
C PHE A 332 -6.54 -44.56 -4.34
N VAL A 333 -5.61 -43.87 -4.97
CA VAL A 333 -5.30 -43.99 -6.39
C VAL A 333 -3.81 -44.07 -6.60
N ASP A 334 -3.34 -44.95 -7.48
CA ASP A 334 -1.93 -45.18 -7.72
C ASP A 334 -1.65 -45.49 -9.18
N LEU A 335 -0.59 -44.93 -9.75
CA LEU A 335 -0.19 -45.08 -11.12
C LEU A 335 0.46 -46.48 -11.35
N SER A 336 0.06 -47.15 -12.41
CA SER A 336 0.70 -48.41 -12.80
C SER A 336 1.98 -48.14 -13.59
N GLY A 337 3.10 -48.71 -13.16
CA GLY A 337 4.35 -48.72 -13.93
C GLY A 337 5.10 -47.36 -13.90
N SER A 338 4.84 -46.48 -12.94
CA SER A 338 5.51 -45.22 -12.74
C SER A 338 7.02 -45.33 -12.59
N THR A 339 7.50 -46.34 -11.87
CA THR A 339 8.94 -46.66 -11.73
C THR A 339 9.59 -46.96 -13.09
N ALA A 340 8.94 -47.74 -13.93
CA ALA A 340 9.43 -48.04 -15.28
C ALA A 340 9.38 -46.80 -16.21
N MET A 341 8.38 -45.94 -16.03
CA MET A 341 8.29 -44.65 -16.72
C MET A 341 9.43 -43.73 -16.32
N ALA A 342 9.77 -43.62 -15.02
CA ALA A 342 10.87 -42.81 -14.51
C ALA A 342 12.25 -43.27 -15.02
N VAL A 343 12.43 -44.54 -15.31
CA VAL A 343 13.68 -45.05 -15.91
C VAL A 343 13.77 -44.73 -17.40
N ARG A 344 12.64 -44.63 -18.10
CA ARG A 344 12.59 -44.52 -19.57
C ARG A 344 12.41 -43.09 -20.09
N ARG A 345 11.95 -42.17 -19.28
CA ARG A 345 11.64 -40.78 -19.67
C ARG A 345 12.48 -39.77 -18.88
N PRO A 346 12.77 -38.58 -19.44
CA PRO A 346 13.35 -37.47 -18.69
C PRO A 346 12.49 -37.12 -17.48
N ALA A 347 13.13 -36.72 -16.37
CA ALA A 347 12.44 -36.40 -15.13
C ALA A 347 11.36 -35.33 -15.31
N GLU A 348 11.60 -34.33 -16.16
CA GLU A 348 10.65 -33.25 -16.46
C GLU A 348 9.37 -33.76 -17.11
N GLU A 349 9.46 -34.76 -18.00
CA GLU A 349 8.29 -35.38 -18.62
C GLU A 349 7.49 -36.21 -17.61
N VAL A 350 8.19 -36.93 -16.73
CA VAL A 350 7.56 -37.70 -15.64
C VAL A 350 6.78 -36.77 -14.71
N VAL A 351 7.39 -35.67 -14.28
CA VAL A 351 6.72 -34.63 -13.46
C VAL A 351 5.51 -34.04 -14.20
N GLY A 352 5.62 -33.80 -15.50
CA GLY A 352 4.52 -33.31 -16.33
C GLY A 352 3.33 -34.30 -16.36
N VAL A 353 3.58 -35.59 -16.47
CA VAL A 353 2.53 -36.65 -16.44
C VAL A 353 1.91 -36.73 -15.05
N LEU A 354 2.72 -36.73 -13.97
CA LEU A 354 2.25 -36.77 -12.60
C LEU A 354 1.37 -35.54 -12.26
N ASN A 355 1.78 -34.35 -12.68
CA ASN A 355 0.99 -33.12 -12.43
C ASN A 355 -0.37 -33.17 -13.15
N ARG A 356 -0.46 -33.69 -14.38
CA ARG A 356 -1.74 -33.88 -15.08
C ARG A 356 -2.61 -34.91 -14.37
N PHE A 357 -2.02 -36.04 -13.99
CA PHE A 357 -2.70 -37.10 -13.24
C PHE A 357 -3.26 -36.59 -11.91
N PHE A 358 -2.44 -35.95 -11.08
CA PHE A 358 -2.89 -35.38 -9.82
C PHE A 358 -3.92 -34.27 -10.00
N GLY A 359 -3.82 -33.48 -11.08
CA GLY A 359 -4.83 -32.49 -11.41
C GLY A 359 -6.22 -33.10 -11.60
N LEU A 360 -6.32 -34.22 -12.32
CA LEU A 360 -7.58 -34.96 -12.49
C LEU A 360 -8.08 -35.55 -11.17
N VAL A 361 -7.18 -36.09 -10.35
CA VAL A 361 -7.53 -36.66 -9.03
C VAL A 361 -8.10 -35.58 -8.11
N VAL A 362 -7.39 -34.47 -7.97
CA VAL A 362 -7.83 -33.31 -7.15
C VAL A 362 -9.20 -32.79 -7.59
N GLU A 363 -9.37 -32.58 -8.89
CA GLU A 363 -10.65 -32.11 -9.44
C GLU A 363 -11.82 -33.05 -9.18
N CYS A 364 -11.60 -34.37 -9.37
CA CYS A 364 -12.64 -35.36 -9.11
C CYS A 364 -13.00 -35.45 -7.62
N VAL A 365 -12.03 -35.35 -6.74
CA VAL A 365 -12.23 -35.45 -5.29
C VAL A 365 -12.88 -34.18 -4.73
N GLU A 366 -12.33 -32.99 -5.01
CA GLU A 366 -12.82 -31.73 -4.46
C GLU A 366 -14.23 -31.38 -4.96
N ASN A 367 -14.54 -31.63 -6.24
CA ASN A 367 -15.88 -31.37 -6.78
C ASN A 367 -16.96 -32.30 -6.15
N THR A 368 -16.57 -33.27 -5.36
CA THR A 368 -17.48 -34.17 -4.66
C THR A 368 -17.46 -34.00 -3.14
N GLY A 369 -16.75 -33.00 -2.64
CA GLY A 369 -16.66 -32.68 -1.21
C GLY A 369 -15.67 -33.56 -0.42
N GLY A 370 -14.81 -34.31 -1.13
CA GLY A 370 -13.63 -34.94 -0.55
C GLY A 370 -12.44 -34.00 -0.56
N TRP A 371 -11.38 -34.36 0.11
CA TRP A 371 -10.11 -33.62 0.10
C TRP A 371 -8.92 -34.56 -0.02
N ILE A 372 -7.83 -34.09 -0.61
CA ILE A 372 -6.58 -34.82 -0.72
C ILE A 372 -5.82 -34.71 0.59
N ASN A 373 -5.65 -35.86 1.27
CA ASN A 373 -4.85 -35.91 2.49
C ASN A 373 -3.36 -35.78 2.18
N LYS A 374 -2.86 -36.58 1.23
CA LYS A 374 -1.45 -36.50 0.82
C LYS A 374 -1.24 -37.13 -0.57
N PHE A 375 -0.13 -36.74 -1.16
CA PHE A 375 0.46 -37.46 -2.31
C PHE A 375 1.64 -38.30 -1.80
N GLU A 376 1.68 -39.57 -2.17
CA GLU A 376 2.73 -40.53 -1.79
C GLU A 376 3.43 -41.05 -3.05
N GLY A 377 4.44 -40.28 -3.52
CA GLY A 377 5.12 -40.60 -4.77
C GLY A 377 4.23 -40.40 -5.99
N ASP A 378 3.71 -41.49 -6.56
CA ASP A 378 2.79 -41.53 -7.68
C ASP A 378 1.36 -41.88 -7.26
N ALA A 379 1.10 -41.98 -5.96
CA ALA A 379 -0.20 -42.27 -5.38
C ALA A 379 -0.80 -41.02 -4.71
N ALA A 380 -2.13 -41.03 -4.56
CA ALA A 380 -2.86 -40.02 -3.78
C ALA A 380 -3.87 -40.70 -2.86
N LEU A 381 -3.94 -40.17 -1.62
CA LEU A 381 -4.92 -40.54 -0.62
C LEU A 381 -5.94 -39.42 -0.49
N ALA A 382 -7.20 -39.72 -0.75
CA ALA A 382 -8.32 -38.82 -0.55
C ALA A 382 -9.24 -39.33 0.54
N VAL A 383 -9.83 -38.39 1.32
CA VAL A 383 -10.70 -38.66 2.46
C VAL A 383 -12.02 -37.92 2.30
N PHE A 384 -13.10 -38.58 2.70
CA PHE A 384 -14.46 -38.06 2.71
C PHE A 384 -15.07 -38.28 4.10
N GLY A 385 -15.71 -37.23 4.70
CA GLY A 385 -16.30 -37.29 6.04
C GLY A 385 -15.38 -36.85 7.18
N ALA A 386 -14.17 -36.39 6.85
CA ALA A 386 -13.26 -35.70 7.78
C ALA A 386 -12.37 -34.70 6.99
N PRO A 387 -11.94 -33.55 7.56
CA PRO A 387 -12.30 -33.02 8.85
C PRO A 387 -13.75 -32.52 8.93
N THR A 388 -14.41 -32.31 7.81
CA THR A 388 -15.79 -31.86 7.69
C THR A 388 -16.72 -33.06 7.50
N ASP A 389 -17.85 -33.07 8.21
CA ASP A 389 -18.86 -34.10 8.08
C ASP A 389 -19.48 -34.12 6.67
N LEU A 390 -19.63 -35.29 6.09
CA LEU A 390 -20.25 -35.49 4.79
C LEU A 390 -21.37 -36.51 4.94
N PRO A 391 -22.66 -36.17 4.68
CA PRO A 391 -23.80 -37.06 4.97
C PRO A 391 -23.74 -38.42 4.30
N ASP A 392 -23.22 -38.53 3.07
CA ASP A 392 -23.02 -39.77 2.32
C ASP A 392 -21.56 -39.87 1.84
N ALA A 393 -20.63 -39.92 2.79
CA ALA A 393 -19.21 -40.06 2.49
C ALA A 393 -18.89 -41.27 1.63
N PRO A 394 -19.46 -42.49 1.88
CA PRO A 394 -19.25 -43.65 1.05
C PRO A 394 -19.76 -43.49 -0.40
N GLY A 395 -20.99 -43.01 -0.59
CA GLY A 395 -21.54 -42.79 -1.92
C GLY A 395 -20.78 -41.71 -2.71
N THR A 396 -20.35 -40.67 -2.00
CA THR A 396 -19.56 -39.57 -2.58
C THR A 396 -18.17 -40.08 -3.06
N ALA A 397 -17.49 -40.88 -2.24
CA ALA A 397 -16.19 -41.47 -2.56
C ALA A 397 -16.28 -42.44 -3.74
N LEU A 398 -17.33 -43.28 -3.77
CA LEU A 398 -17.61 -44.21 -4.87
C LEU A 398 -17.87 -43.44 -6.18
N GLY A 399 -18.68 -42.40 -6.13
CA GLY A 399 -18.94 -41.56 -7.30
C GLY A 399 -17.71 -40.82 -7.80
N ALA A 400 -16.82 -40.39 -6.90
CA ALA A 400 -15.52 -39.82 -7.26
C ALA A 400 -14.63 -40.84 -7.96
N ALA A 401 -14.53 -42.07 -7.43
CA ALA A 401 -13.72 -43.14 -7.98
C ALA A 401 -14.18 -43.53 -9.39
N ARG A 402 -15.48 -43.71 -9.58
CA ARG A 402 -16.06 -44.08 -10.89
C ARG A 402 -15.77 -43.01 -11.93
N ARG A 403 -16.05 -41.71 -11.61
CA ARG A 403 -15.73 -40.57 -12.50
C ARG A 403 -14.26 -40.44 -12.79
N LEU A 404 -13.40 -40.71 -11.81
CA LEU A 404 -11.95 -40.66 -11.98
C LEU A 404 -11.49 -41.74 -12.97
N GLY A 405 -11.98 -42.97 -12.82
CA GLY A 405 -11.67 -44.04 -13.76
C GLY A 405 -12.10 -43.72 -15.19
N GLU A 406 -13.32 -43.20 -15.38
CA GLU A 406 -13.85 -42.76 -16.68
C GLU A 406 -13.00 -41.62 -17.29
N ARG A 407 -12.62 -40.65 -16.49
CA ARG A 407 -11.81 -39.51 -16.95
C ARG A 407 -10.38 -39.90 -17.27
N LEU A 408 -9.76 -40.76 -16.47
CA LEU A 408 -8.41 -41.27 -16.75
C LEU A 408 -8.38 -42.03 -18.08
N ALA A 409 -9.35 -42.92 -18.32
CA ALA A 409 -9.43 -43.65 -19.58
C ALA A 409 -9.62 -42.73 -20.80
N ARG A 410 -10.35 -41.63 -20.67
CA ARG A 410 -10.61 -40.68 -21.75
C ARG A 410 -9.52 -39.65 -21.96
N GLU A 411 -9.02 -39.06 -20.88
CA GLU A 411 -8.13 -37.86 -20.89
C GLU A 411 -6.65 -38.22 -20.81
N MET A 412 -6.32 -39.42 -20.30
CA MET A 412 -4.94 -39.89 -20.16
C MET A 412 -4.81 -41.38 -20.57
N PRO A 413 -5.19 -41.78 -21.81
CA PRO A 413 -5.16 -43.19 -22.26
C PRO A 413 -3.74 -43.79 -22.30
N GLU A 414 -2.71 -42.94 -22.22
CA GLU A 414 -1.30 -43.34 -22.19
C GLU A 414 -0.82 -43.87 -20.83
N ILE A 415 -1.64 -43.76 -19.78
CA ILE A 415 -1.32 -44.27 -18.45
C ILE A 415 -2.40 -45.27 -17.98
N SER A 416 -2.03 -46.11 -17.03
CA SER A 416 -2.95 -46.95 -16.29
C SER A 416 -2.84 -46.67 -14.81
N ALA A 417 -3.95 -46.68 -14.09
CA ALA A 417 -3.99 -46.45 -12.63
C ALA A 417 -4.96 -47.43 -11.97
N GLY A 418 -4.68 -47.77 -10.72
CA GLY A 418 -5.63 -48.46 -9.85
C GLY A 418 -6.31 -47.44 -8.92
N VAL A 419 -7.62 -47.61 -8.73
CA VAL A 419 -8.42 -46.80 -7.76
C VAL A 419 -9.11 -47.78 -6.81
N GLY A 420 -8.87 -47.59 -5.51
CA GLY A 420 -9.46 -48.42 -4.46
C GLY A 420 -10.29 -47.57 -3.50
N VAL A 421 -11.50 -48.00 -3.17
CA VAL A 421 -12.39 -47.31 -2.21
C VAL A 421 -12.76 -48.22 -1.06
N SER A 422 -12.65 -47.73 0.17
CA SER A 422 -13.17 -48.37 1.36
C SER A 422 -13.86 -47.38 2.27
N ALA A 423 -14.73 -47.85 3.15
CA ALA A 423 -15.41 -47.01 4.14
C ALA A 423 -15.56 -47.74 5.48
N GLY A 424 -15.52 -46.99 6.56
CA GLY A 424 -15.65 -47.49 7.92
C GLY A 424 -15.15 -46.47 8.95
N ASP A 425 -15.06 -46.91 10.20
CA ASP A 425 -14.58 -46.09 11.29
C ASP A 425 -13.05 -46.00 11.25
N ALA A 426 -12.56 -44.75 11.42
CA ALA A 426 -11.13 -44.45 11.49
C ALA A 426 -10.88 -43.31 12.49
N VAL A 427 -9.67 -43.25 13.01
CA VAL A 427 -9.23 -42.10 13.84
C VAL A 427 -8.80 -41.00 12.87
N ALA A 428 -9.49 -39.87 12.93
CA ALA A 428 -9.15 -38.65 12.19
C ALA A 428 -8.60 -37.59 13.14
N GLY A 429 -7.45 -37.00 12.85
CA GLY A 429 -6.87 -35.99 13.72
C GLY A 429 -5.42 -35.63 13.44
N ASN A 430 -4.82 -34.84 14.32
CA ASN A 430 -3.44 -34.39 14.21
C ASN A 430 -2.48 -35.41 14.80
N ILE A 431 -1.72 -36.06 13.97
CA ILE A 431 -0.84 -37.18 14.34
C ILE A 431 0.61 -36.83 14.04
N GLY A 432 1.49 -37.04 15.01
CA GLY A 432 2.90 -36.77 14.89
C GLY A 432 3.55 -36.27 16.19
N ASP A 433 4.50 -35.36 16.05
CA ASP A 433 5.19 -34.70 17.17
C ASP A 433 4.68 -33.25 17.28
N PRO A 434 4.62 -32.59 18.43
CA PRO A 434 4.17 -31.21 18.57
C PRO A 434 4.88 -30.19 17.64
N ARG A 435 6.09 -30.49 17.20
CA ARG A 435 6.87 -29.66 16.27
C ARG A 435 6.60 -29.98 14.81
N ARG A 436 6.00 -31.18 14.52
CA ARG A 436 5.68 -31.63 13.17
C ARG A 436 4.58 -32.69 13.20
N PHE A 437 3.40 -32.35 12.79
CA PHE A 437 2.23 -33.22 12.72
C PHE A 437 1.50 -33.03 11.38
N GLU A 438 0.68 -34.00 11.04
CA GLU A 438 -0.21 -33.96 9.89
C GLU A 438 -1.63 -34.25 10.36
N TYR A 439 -2.62 -33.57 9.81
CA TYR A 439 -4.00 -34.00 9.96
C TYR A 439 -4.22 -35.17 9.00
N THR A 440 -4.55 -36.36 9.52
CA THR A 440 -4.67 -37.58 8.72
C THR A 440 -5.71 -38.53 9.33
N VAL A 441 -6.03 -39.57 8.59
CA VAL A 441 -6.90 -40.68 9.05
C VAL A 441 -6.08 -41.95 9.18
N ILE A 442 -6.30 -42.68 10.28
CA ILE A 442 -5.67 -43.96 10.55
C ILE A 442 -6.76 -44.99 10.92
N GLY A 443 -6.82 -46.09 10.22
CA GLY A 443 -7.79 -47.14 10.48
C GLY A 443 -7.80 -48.18 9.37
N ASP A 444 -8.59 -49.23 9.57
CA ASP A 444 -8.72 -50.34 8.64
C ASP A 444 -9.16 -49.91 7.22
N PRO A 445 -10.11 -48.92 7.07
CA PRO A 445 -10.53 -48.44 5.75
C PRO A 445 -9.37 -47.90 4.89
N VAL A 446 -8.36 -47.27 5.52
CA VAL A 446 -7.19 -46.73 4.81
C VAL A 446 -6.34 -47.85 4.22
N ASN A 447 -6.06 -48.88 5.06
CA ASN A 447 -5.28 -50.03 4.62
C ASN A 447 -6.01 -50.83 3.55
N GLU A 448 -7.33 -51.03 3.72
CA GLU A 448 -8.16 -51.78 2.76
C GLU A 448 -8.21 -51.04 1.41
N ALA A 449 -8.44 -49.71 1.39
CA ALA A 449 -8.42 -48.95 0.15
C ALA A 449 -7.08 -49.04 -0.58
N ALA A 450 -5.96 -48.92 0.15
CA ALA A 450 -4.62 -49.07 -0.45
C ALA A 450 -4.41 -50.48 -1.10
N ARG A 451 -4.89 -51.54 -0.47
CA ARG A 451 -4.78 -52.90 -1.02
C ARG A 451 -5.73 -53.12 -2.20
N LEU A 452 -6.95 -52.61 -2.16
CA LEU A 452 -7.88 -52.60 -3.28
C LEU A 452 -7.30 -51.86 -4.49
N THR A 453 -6.57 -50.77 -4.29
CA THR A 453 -5.88 -49.99 -5.33
C THR A 453 -4.88 -50.89 -6.11
N GLU A 454 -4.07 -51.66 -5.39
CA GLU A 454 -3.12 -52.57 -6.03
C GLU A 454 -3.86 -53.69 -6.85
N LEU A 455 -4.93 -54.25 -6.29
CA LEU A 455 -5.74 -55.23 -7.00
C LEU A 455 -6.44 -54.62 -8.21
N ALA A 456 -6.92 -53.41 -8.12
CA ALA A 456 -7.60 -52.68 -9.17
C ALA A 456 -6.76 -52.53 -10.45
N LYS A 457 -5.42 -52.42 -10.32
CA LYS A 457 -4.50 -52.40 -11.47
C LYS A 457 -4.62 -53.60 -12.43
N SER A 458 -5.12 -54.73 -11.94
CA SER A 458 -5.31 -55.96 -12.72
C SER A 458 -6.75 -56.18 -13.22
N VAL A 459 -7.68 -55.26 -12.85
CA VAL A 459 -9.10 -55.38 -13.19
C VAL A 459 -9.46 -54.47 -14.35
N PRO A 460 -10.33 -54.89 -15.29
CA PRO A 460 -10.83 -53.98 -16.32
C PRO A 460 -11.46 -52.73 -15.73
N GLY A 461 -11.09 -51.56 -16.26
CA GLY A 461 -11.55 -50.26 -15.76
C GLY A 461 -10.75 -49.70 -14.57
N GLY A 462 -9.88 -50.51 -13.93
CA GLY A 462 -8.94 -50.01 -12.93
C GLY A 462 -9.59 -49.51 -11.61
N VAL A 463 -10.86 -49.83 -11.33
CA VAL A 463 -11.57 -49.28 -10.14
C VAL A 463 -12.20 -50.43 -9.35
N LEU A 464 -11.90 -50.48 -8.05
CA LEU A 464 -12.49 -51.46 -7.12
C LEU A 464 -12.94 -50.73 -5.82
N ALA A 465 -13.99 -51.25 -5.21
CA ALA A 465 -14.43 -50.84 -3.88
C ALA A 465 -14.62 -52.03 -2.96
N ALA A 466 -14.52 -51.82 -1.66
CA ALA A 466 -15.00 -52.76 -0.66
C ALA A 466 -16.53 -52.86 -0.76
N ARG A 467 -17.09 -54.08 -0.73
CA ARG A 467 -18.55 -54.31 -0.79
C ARG A 467 -19.27 -53.57 0.35
N GLN A 468 -18.64 -53.50 1.51
CA GLN A 468 -19.19 -52.78 2.65
C GLN A 468 -19.29 -51.25 2.40
N ALA A 469 -18.38 -50.66 1.61
CA ALA A 469 -18.50 -49.26 1.22
C ALA A 469 -19.71 -48.99 0.31
N VAL A 470 -19.97 -49.93 -0.60
CA VAL A 470 -21.16 -49.89 -1.47
C VAL A 470 -22.46 -50.09 -0.65
N ALA A 471 -22.43 -50.99 0.33
CA ALA A 471 -23.58 -51.24 1.22
C ALA A 471 -23.89 -50.04 2.16
N ALA A 472 -22.88 -49.26 2.48
CA ALA A 472 -23.03 -48.07 3.32
C ALA A 472 -23.39 -46.81 2.49
N ALA A 473 -23.30 -46.86 1.17
CA ALA A 473 -23.61 -45.76 0.29
C ALA A 473 -25.11 -45.61 0.05
N GLY A 474 -25.54 -44.38 -0.27
CA GLY A 474 -26.90 -44.12 -0.71
C GLY A 474 -27.26 -44.83 -2.02
N ASP A 475 -28.53 -45.23 -2.18
CA ASP A 475 -29.04 -46.00 -3.32
C ASP A 475 -28.73 -45.35 -4.68
N SER A 476 -28.62 -44.05 -4.73
CA SER A 476 -28.30 -43.28 -5.96
C SER A 476 -26.96 -43.66 -6.58
N GLU A 477 -25.94 -43.94 -5.77
CA GLU A 477 -24.62 -44.33 -6.25
C GLU A 477 -24.43 -45.85 -6.16
N ALA A 478 -24.96 -46.53 -5.14
CA ALA A 478 -24.82 -47.96 -4.94
C ALA A 478 -25.26 -48.79 -6.18
N ARG A 479 -26.32 -48.38 -6.89
CA ARG A 479 -26.83 -49.04 -8.12
C ARG A 479 -25.83 -49.08 -9.30
N HIS A 480 -24.83 -48.21 -9.28
CA HIS A 480 -23.79 -48.17 -10.30
C HIS A 480 -22.63 -49.15 -10.03
N TRP A 481 -22.77 -49.96 -8.97
CA TRP A 481 -21.76 -50.89 -8.55
C TRP A 481 -22.29 -52.33 -8.57
N ARG A 482 -21.48 -53.25 -9.01
CA ARG A 482 -21.78 -54.70 -9.05
C ARG A 482 -20.83 -55.43 -8.11
N ALA A 483 -21.40 -56.30 -7.27
CA ALA A 483 -20.62 -57.16 -6.39
C ALA A 483 -19.69 -58.08 -7.19
N GLY A 484 -18.45 -58.14 -6.76
CA GLY A 484 -17.39 -59.02 -7.28
C GLY A 484 -17.12 -60.19 -6.32
N GLU A 485 -15.97 -60.81 -6.51
CA GLU A 485 -15.51 -61.93 -5.72
C GLU A 485 -15.01 -61.50 -4.34
N GLU A 486 -14.95 -62.45 -3.40
CA GLU A 486 -14.26 -62.28 -2.13
C GLU A 486 -12.77 -62.60 -2.31
N VAL A 487 -11.91 -61.69 -1.83
CA VAL A 487 -10.47 -61.83 -1.95
C VAL A 487 -9.80 -61.59 -0.59
N THR A 488 -8.80 -62.40 -0.26
CA THR A 488 -7.98 -62.14 0.93
C THR A 488 -6.89 -61.13 0.60
N LEU A 489 -7.04 -59.94 1.11
CA LEU A 489 -6.07 -58.86 0.94
C LEU A 489 -4.83 -59.09 1.80
N ARG A 490 -3.65 -58.73 1.30
CA ARG A 490 -2.40 -58.95 2.01
C ARG A 490 -2.40 -58.21 3.36
N GLY A 491 -2.21 -58.96 4.47
CA GLY A 491 -2.20 -58.43 5.85
C GLY A 491 -3.57 -58.31 6.51
N ARG A 492 -4.61 -58.93 5.92
CA ARG A 492 -5.92 -59.12 6.53
C ARG A 492 -6.21 -60.60 6.66
N ASP A 493 -6.76 -61.01 7.78
CA ASP A 493 -7.14 -62.37 8.05
C ASP A 493 -8.54 -62.70 7.48
N GLU A 494 -9.41 -61.71 7.38
CA GLU A 494 -10.77 -61.86 6.86
C GLU A 494 -10.83 -61.52 5.35
N PRO A 495 -11.61 -62.28 4.56
CA PRO A 495 -11.80 -61.99 3.16
C PRO A 495 -12.60 -60.69 2.98
N THR A 496 -12.17 -59.88 2.04
CA THR A 496 -12.86 -58.66 1.63
C THR A 496 -13.72 -58.91 0.42
N GLY A 497 -15.01 -58.64 0.52
CA GLY A 497 -15.89 -58.63 -0.65
C GLY A 497 -15.59 -57.42 -1.53
N THR A 498 -15.37 -57.67 -2.82
CA THR A 498 -15.10 -56.56 -3.77
C THR A 498 -16.36 -56.11 -4.49
N ALA A 499 -16.31 -54.90 -5.06
CA ALA A 499 -17.28 -54.40 -6.02
C ALA A 499 -16.59 -53.61 -7.12
N SER A 500 -17.13 -53.60 -8.32
CA SER A 500 -16.63 -52.84 -9.48
C SER A 500 -17.75 -51.99 -10.10
N PRO A 501 -17.43 -50.84 -10.76
CA PRO A 501 -18.42 -50.06 -11.48
C PRO A 501 -19.11 -50.90 -12.58
N VAL A 502 -20.39 -50.68 -12.78
CA VAL A 502 -21.13 -51.23 -13.93
C VAL A 502 -20.68 -50.46 -15.17
N ALA A 503 -20.25 -51.15 -16.21
CA ALA A 503 -19.88 -50.51 -17.47
C ALA A 503 -21.07 -49.69 -18.00
N PRO A 504 -20.86 -48.44 -18.46
CA PRO A 504 -21.92 -47.71 -19.14
C PRO A 504 -22.37 -48.50 -20.37
N GLU A 505 -23.68 -48.66 -20.57
CA GLU A 505 -24.29 -49.30 -21.76
C GLU A 505 -23.96 -48.51 -23.03
#